data_54103b6451a418bef27bb6686addfcba
#
_entry.id   54103b6451a418bef27bb6686addfcba
#
_cell.length_a   1.000
_cell.length_b   1.000
_cell.length_c   1.000
_cell.angle_alpha   90.00
_cell.angle_beta   90.00
_cell.angle_gamma   90.00
#
_symmetry.space_group_name_H-M   'P 1'
#
loop_
_entity.id
_entity.type
_entity.pdbx_description
1 polymer ?
#
loop_
_entity_poly.entity_id
_entity_poly.type
_entity_poly.pdbx_seq_one_letter_code
_entity_poly.pdbx_strand_id
1 'polypeptide(L)'
;FISGNLRLVLSVIARFTRGGTGGRGKSAPNADDLFQVGCIGLIKAIDNFDTDKDVRFSTYAVPMIIGEIRRYLRDNNPIRVSRSLRDTAYKAMQAQGALQAKLGREPTLDEIAAEIGVDAENVYLAMESTYDPVSLYDPVYQDGGDAICVIDQVQDNAVSAAGWTTQIALKNAIGRLDERE
;
A
#
# COMPACT_ATOMS: atom_id res chain seq x y z
N PHE A 1 4.13 -7.00 34.97
CA PHE A 1 5.33 -6.95 34.09
C PHE A 1 5.04 -6.18 32.78
N ILE A 2 3.89 -6.40 32.12
CA ILE A 2 3.49 -5.69 30.88
C ILE A 2 3.48 -4.18 31.09
N SER A 3 2.78 -3.67 32.10
CA SER A 3 2.63 -2.23 32.36
C SER A 3 3.98 -1.52 32.54
N GLY A 4 4.96 -2.20 33.18
CA GLY A 4 6.31 -1.66 33.38
C GLY A 4 7.14 -1.55 32.09
N ASN A 5 6.76 -2.29 31.03
CA ASN A 5 7.50 -2.35 29.77
C ASN A 5 6.82 -1.62 28.59
N LEU A 6 5.68 -0.93 28.82
CA LEU A 6 4.99 -0.18 27.75
C LEU A 6 5.86 0.92 27.13
N ARG A 7 6.77 1.52 27.89
CA ARG A 7 7.73 2.52 27.36
C ARG A 7 8.64 1.93 26.28
N LEU A 8 8.95 0.63 26.36
CA LEU A 8 9.72 -0.07 25.34
C LEU A 8 8.94 -0.12 24.03
N VAL A 9 7.63 -0.44 24.07
CA VAL A 9 6.75 -0.43 22.92
C VAL A 9 6.71 0.95 22.27
N LEU A 10 6.49 2.01 23.08
CA LEU A 10 6.48 3.39 22.58
C LEU A 10 7.80 3.79 21.89
N SER A 11 8.94 3.39 22.45
CA SER A 11 10.25 3.68 21.86
C SER A 11 10.45 3.01 20.49
N VAL A 12 9.89 1.81 20.32
CA VAL A 12 9.93 1.10 19.04
C VAL A 12 9.01 1.77 18.02
N ILE A 13 7.79 2.14 18.40
CA ILE A 13 6.80 2.78 17.51
C ILE A 13 7.32 4.11 17.00
N ALA A 14 8.02 4.90 17.83
CA ALA A 14 8.60 6.18 17.44
C ALA A 14 9.52 6.07 16.20
N ARG A 15 10.09 4.90 15.93
CA ARG A 15 10.90 4.66 14.71
C ARG A 15 10.03 4.51 13.47
N PHE A 16 8.81 3.98 13.60
CA PHE A 16 7.88 3.81 12.49
C PHE A 16 7.08 5.07 12.19
N THR A 17 6.84 5.91 13.20
CA THR A 17 6.12 7.18 13.03
C THR A 17 7.02 8.32 12.57
N ARG A 18 8.28 8.38 13.03
CA ARG A 18 9.25 9.43 12.64
C ARG A 18 9.90 9.19 11.29
N GLY A 19 10.13 7.93 10.95
CA GLY A 19 10.82 7.52 9.72
C GLY A 19 9.88 7.41 8.54
N GLY A 20 8.88 8.29 8.36
CA GLY A 20 7.91 8.26 7.27
C GLY A 20 8.33 7.37 6.10
N THR A 21 8.19 6.04 6.24
CA THR A 21 8.39 5.07 5.15
C THR A 21 7.23 5.16 4.14
N GLY A 22 6.41 6.21 4.28
CA GLY A 22 5.38 6.56 3.35
C GLY A 22 5.98 7.37 2.21
N GLY A 23 6.16 6.77 1.04
CA GLY A 23 6.22 7.52 -0.20
C GLY A 23 5.01 8.47 -0.28
N ARG A 24 5.10 9.49 -1.12
CA ARG A 24 4.01 10.44 -1.40
C ARG A 24 2.68 9.68 -1.52
N GLY A 25 1.76 9.88 -0.57
CA GLY A 25 0.43 9.27 -0.59
C GLY A 25 0.13 8.25 0.51
N LYS A 26 1.11 7.74 1.27
CA LYS A 26 0.81 6.83 2.38
C LYS A 26 0.24 7.60 3.56
N SER A 27 -1.01 7.31 3.88
CA SER A 27 -1.59 7.67 5.17
C SER A 27 -0.67 7.10 6.26
N ALA A 28 -0.15 7.97 7.12
CA ALA A 28 0.70 7.52 8.23
C ALA A 28 -0.09 6.48 9.04
N PRO A 29 0.53 5.33 9.36
CA PRO A 29 -0.16 4.30 10.12
C PRO A 29 -0.60 4.88 11.47
N ASN A 30 -1.82 4.58 11.89
CA ASN A 30 -2.37 5.05 13.16
C ASN A 30 -1.45 4.62 14.30
N ALA A 31 -0.95 5.59 15.07
CA ALA A 31 -0.05 5.34 16.18
C ALA A 31 -0.68 4.44 17.26
N ASP A 32 -2.00 4.57 17.46
CA ASP A 32 -2.74 3.78 18.44
C ASP A 32 -2.83 2.31 18.01
N ASP A 33 -3.06 2.05 16.71
CA ASP A 33 -3.07 0.68 16.17
C ASP A 33 -1.68 0.04 16.28
N LEU A 34 -0.62 0.79 15.95
CA LEU A 34 0.75 0.33 16.13
C LEU A 34 1.07 0.03 17.60
N PHE A 35 0.52 0.82 18.51
CA PHE A 35 0.69 0.59 19.96
C PHE A 35 0.02 -0.71 20.39
N GLN A 36 -1.22 -0.95 19.96
CA GLN A 36 -1.94 -2.19 20.27
C GLN A 36 -1.20 -3.42 19.73
N VAL A 37 -0.77 -3.36 18.48
CA VAL A 37 0.01 -4.45 17.85
C VAL A 37 1.36 -4.63 18.53
N GLY A 38 2.02 -3.54 18.88
CA GLY A 38 3.26 -3.58 19.66
C GLY A 38 3.10 -4.22 21.04
N CYS A 39 1.97 -3.98 21.71
CA CYS A 39 1.63 -4.64 22.98
C CYS A 39 1.42 -6.16 22.79
N ILE A 40 0.80 -6.59 21.68
CA ILE A 40 0.69 -8.02 21.36
C ILE A 40 2.08 -8.64 21.20
N GLY A 41 3.00 -7.96 20.51
CA GLY A 41 4.39 -8.40 20.39
C GLY A 41 5.11 -8.49 21.74
N LEU A 42 4.87 -7.54 22.64
CA LEU A 42 5.41 -7.55 24.00
C LEU A 42 4.88 -8.75 24.82
N ILE A 43 3.57 -9.03 24.74
CA ILE A 43 2.96 -10.17 25.43
C ILE A 43 3.58 -11.47 24.96
N LYS A 44 3.68 -11.68 23.63
CA LYS A 44 4.33 -12.85 23.04
C LYS A 44 5.80 -12.98 23.47
N ALA A 45 6.49 -11.85 23.61
CA ALA A 45 7.86 -11.86 24.12
C ALA A 45 7.96 -12.26 25.58
N ILE A 46 7.01 -11.87 26.43
CA ILE A 46 6.97 -12.27 27.83
C ILE A 46 6.70 -13.77 27.96
N ASP A 47 5.72 -14.29 27.22
CA ASP A 47 5.30 -15.68 27.27
C ASP A 47 6.40 -16.66 26.81
N ASN A 48 7.24 -16.20 25.86
CA ASN A 48 8.30 -17.05 25.25
C ASN A 48 9.71 -16.70 25.75
N PHE A 49 9.85 -15.81 26.74
CA PHE A 49 11.16 -15.43 27.25
C PHE A 49 11.71 -16.51 28.18
N ASP A 50 12.89 -17.00 27.82
CA ASP A 50 13.63 -17.98 28.62
C ASP A 50 14.56 -17.24 29.58
N THR A 51 14.30 -17.40 30.89
CA THR A 51 15.07 -16.77 31.96
C THR A 51 16.43 -17.40 32.21
N ASP A 52 16.64 -18.63 31.71
CA ASP A 52 17.89 -19.37 31.89
C ASP A 52 19.00 -18.87 30.93
N LYS A 53 18.61 -18.07 29.94
CA LYS A 53 19.55 -17.44 29.01
C LYS A 53 20.05 -16.10 29.56
N ASP A 54 21.37 -15.93 29.58
CA ASP A 54 22.01 -14.67 30.03
C ASP A 54 21.84 -13.54 28.97
N VAL A 55 20.57 -13.20 28.68
CA VAL A 55 20.20 -12.15 27.74
C VAL A 55 19.19 -11.21 28.38
N ARG A 56 19.35 -9.90 28.18
CA ARG A 56 18.38 -8.94 28.71
C ARG A 56 17.05 -9.07 27.98
N PHE A 57 15.95 -9.03 28.73
CA PHE A 57 14.60 -9.09 28.19
C PHE A 57 14.37 -8.11 27.02
N SER A 58 14.85 -6.88 27.13
CA SER A 58 14.70 -5.86 26.07
C SER A 58 15.34 -6.28 24.73
N THR A 59 16.47 -7.00 24.78
CA THR A 59 17.17 -7.51 23.58
C THR A 59 16.32 -8.53 22.85
N TYR A 60 15.56 -9.34 23.58
CA TYR A 60 14.62 -10.32 23.01
C TYR A 60 13.28 -9.69 22.59
N ALA A 61 12.73 -8.81 23.41
CA ALA A 61 11.41 -8.23 23.18
C ALA A 61 11.35 -7.26 21.99
N VAL A 62 12.39 -6.45 21.77
CA VAL A 62 12.40 -5.45 20.70
C VAL A 62 12.24 -6.09 19.31
N PRO A 63 12.98 -7.14 18.90
CA PRO A 63 12.74 -7.84 17.64
C PRO A 63 11.34 -8.43 17.51
N MET A 64 10.77 -8.96 18.60
CA MET A 64 9.42 -9.52 18.61
C MET A 64 8.36 -8.44 18.35
N ILE A 65 8.48 -7.30 19.04
CA ILE A 65 7.59 -6.13 18.83
C ILE A 65 7.71 -5.62 17.39
N ILE A 66 8.93 -5.46 16.87
CA ILE A 66 9.16 -5.02 15.49
C ILE A 66 8.57 -6.03 14.49
N GLY A 67 8.70 -7.31 14.76
CA GLY A 67 8.16 -8.39 13.93
C GLY A 67 6.63 -8.31 13.79
N GLU A 68 5.91 -8.11 14.89
CA GLU A 68 4.46 -7.97 14.89
C GLU A 68 4.01 -6.67 14.18
N ILE A 69 4.69 -5.56 14.42
CA ILE A 69 4.39 -4.28 13.74
C ILE A 69 4.61 -4.42 12.23
N ARG A 70 5.72 -5.01 11.78
CA ARG A 70 5.98 -5.23 10.35
C ARG A 70 4.96 -6.17 9.71
N ARG A 71 4.52 -7.20 10.46
CA ARG A 71 3.46 -8.11 10.02
C ARG A 71 2.14 -7.36 9.83
N TYR A 72 1.74 -6.56 10.81
CA TYR A 72 0.54 -5.73 10.73
C TYR A 72 0.58 -4.78 9.53
N LEU A 73 1.65 -4.01 9.37
CA LEU A 73 1.83 -3.07 8.26
C LEU A 73 1.79 -3.77 6.88
N ARG A 74 2.24 -5.02 6.82
CA ARG A 74 2.17 -5.81 5.60
C ARG A 74 0.75 -6.30 5.30
N ASP A 75 0.03 -6.73 6.32
CA ASP A 75 -1.26 -7.43 6.18
C ASP A 75 -2.45 -6.43 6.16
N ASN A 76 -2.23 -5.20 6.65
CA ASN A 76 -3.25 -4.14 6.74
C ASN A 76 -3.28 -3.21 5.51
N ASN A 77 -2.82 -3.64 4.35
CA ASN A 77 -2.96 -2.88 3.12
C ASN A 77 -4.35 -3.09 2.51
N PRO A 78 -4.99 -2.03 1.93
CA PRO A 78 -6.30 -2.14 1.28
C PRO A 78 -6.30 -3.17 0.14
N ILE A 79 -5.19 -3.25 -0.60
CA ILE A 79 -5.01 -4.22 -1.68
C ILE A 79 -3.92 -5.23 -1.26
N ARG A 80 -4.26 -6.53 -1.36
CA ARG A 80 -3.33 -7.60 -1.04
C ARG A 80 -2.34 -7.82 -2.19
N VAL A 81 -1.08 -7.49 -1.94
CA VAL A 81 0.04 -7.74 -2.87
C VAL A 81 0.81 -8.99 -2.45
N SER A 82 1.21 -9.83 -3.42
CA SER A 82 2.01 -11.03 -3.15
C SER A 82 3.38 -10.67 -2.55
N ARG A 83 3.98 -11.60 -1.79
CA ARG A 83 5.29 -11.35 -1.18
C ARG A 83 6.38 -11.16 -2.23
N SER A 84 6.39 -12.02 -3.26
CA SER A 84 7.37 -11.97 -4.34
C SER A 84 7.35 -10.61 -5.05
N LEU A 85 6.15 -10.10 -5.36
CA LEU A 85 5.99 -8.81 -6.03
C LEU A 85 6.48 -7.64 -5.15
N ARG A 86 6.18 -7.70 -3.85
CA ARG A 86 6.67 -6.70 -2.89
C ARG A 86 8.19 -6.74 -2.70
N ASP A 87 8.78 -7.94 -2.67
CA ASP A 87 10.23 -8.10 -2.59
C ASP A 87 10.91 -7.56 -3.86
N THR A 88 10.32 -7.80 -5.03
CA THR A 88 10.79 -7.22 -6.30
C THR A 88 10.68 -5.70 -6.29
N ALA A 89 9.56 -5.14 -5.84
CA ALA A 89 9.39 -3.69 -5.71
C ALA A 89 10.44 -3.06 -4.78
N TYR A 90 10.71 -3.69 -3.64
CA TYR A 90 11.73 -3.21 -2.70
C TYR A 90 13.14 -3.21 -3.31
N LYS A 91 13.51 -4.28 -4.02
CA LYS A 91 14.78 -4.36 -4.75
C LYS A 91 14.87 -3.30 -5.85
N ALA A 92 13.77 -3.09 -6.59
CA ALA A 92 13.68 -2.07 -7.63
C ALA A 92 13.89 -0.67 -7.08
N MET A 93 13.25 -0.31 -5.96
CA MET A 93 13.43 0.99 -5.31
C MET A 93 14.87 1.19 -4.80
N GLN A 94 15.51 0.14 -4.27
CA GLN A 94 16.91 0.22 -3.87
C GLN A 94 17.84 0.40 -5.07
N ALA A 95 17.63 -0.37 -6.14
CA ALA A 95 18.40 -0.26 -7.38
C ALA A 95 18.21 1.13 -8.02
N GLN A 96 16.99 1.65 -8.05
CA GLN A 96 16.68 2.99 -8.52
C GLN A 96 17.50 4.05 -7.78
N GLY A 97 17.50 4.02 -6.44
CA GLY A 97 18.27 4.96 -5.64
C GLY A 97 19.77 4.85 -5.86
N ALA A 98 20.31 3.63 -5.98
CA ALA A 98 21.71 3.38 -6.25
C ALA A 98 22.14 3.85 -7.65
N LEU A 99 21.32 3.56 -8.67
CA LEU A 99 21.57 3.98 -10.05
C LEU A 99 21.44 5.51 -10.20
N GLN A 100 20.47 6.12 -9.56
CA GLN A 100 20.30 7.59 -9.55
C GLN A 100 21.53 8.28 -8.96
N ALA A 101 22.09 7.74 -7.87
CA ALA A 101 23.31 8.26 -7.28
C ALA A 101 24.55 8.09 -8.19
N LYS A 102 24.61 6.99 -8.97
CA LYS A 102 25.71 6.71 -9.91
C LYS A 102 25.61 7.53 -11.20
N LEU A 103 24.41 7.64 -11.76
CA LEU A 103 24.18 8.24 -13.10
C LEU A 103 23.92 9.75 -13.04
N GLY A 104 23.53 10.30 -11.87
CA GLY A 104 23.13 11.70 -11.72
C GLY A 104 21.81 12.06 -12.42
N ARG A 105 21.07 11.06 -12.94
CA ARG A 105 19.74 11.18 -13.55
C ARG A 105 18.82 10.07 -13.08
N GLU A 106 17.53 10.19 -13.33
CA GLU A 106 16.60 9.07 -13.11
C GLU A 106 16.93 7.91 -14.04
N PRO A 107 17.09 6.68 -13.49
CA PRO A 107 17.31 5.48 -14.30
C PRO A 107 16.03 5.08 -15.04
N THR A 108 16.18 4.46 -16.21
CA THR A 108 15.08 3.86 -16.95
C THR A 108 14.66 2.53 -16.32
N LEU A 109 13.44 2.07 -16.65
CA LEU A 109 12.95 0.76 -16.18
C LEU A 109 13.85 -0.39 -16.63
N ASP A 110 14.40 -0.32 -17.84
CA ASP A 110 15.31 -1.33 -18.38
C ASP A 110 16.64 -1.37 -17.61
N GLU A 111 17.17 -0.22 -17.21
CA GLU A 111 18.38 -0.13 -16.38
C GLU A 111 18.15 -0.73 -14.99
N ILE A 112 16.98 -0.46 -14.38
CA ILE A 112 16.61 -1.06 -13.09
C ILE A 112 16.44 -2.57 -13.24
N ALA A 113 15.77 -3.03 -14.29
CA ALA A 113 15.53 -4.43 -14.60
C ALA A 113 16.84 -5.20 -14.78
N ALA A 114 17.79 -4.61 -15.52
CA ALA A 114 19.13 -5.18 -15.73
C ALA A 114 19.92 -5.29 -14.41
N GLU A 115 19.84 -4.30 -13.52
CA GLU A 115 20.55 -4.31 -12.23
C GLU A 115 20.02 -5.39 -11.28
N ILE A 116 18.69 -5.65 -11.28
CA ILE A 116 18.06 -6.66 -10.42
C ILE A 116 17.96 -8.04 -11.07
N GLY A 117 18.18 -8.17 -12.37
CA GLY A 117 18.08 -9.41 -13.13
C GLY A 117 16.63 -9.93 -13.26
N VAL A 118 15.67 -9.03 -13.43
CA VAL A 118 14.23 -9.31 -13.58
C VAL A 118 13.71 -8.59 -14.82
N ASP A 119 12.72 -9.16 -15.52
CA ASP A 119 12.13 -8.53 -16.69
C ASP A 119 11.52 -7.16 -16.38
N ALA A 120 11.64 -6.20 -17.29
CA ALA A 120 11.16 -4.83 -17.13
C ALA A 120 9.65 -4.77 -16.85
N GLU A 121 8.86 -5.65 -17.46
CA GLU A 121 7.41 -5.76 -17.20
C GLU A 121 7.10 -6.14 -15.76
N ASN A 122 7.84 -7.10 -15.19
CA ASN A 122 7.70 -7.51 -13.80
C ASN A 122 8.14 -6.40 -12.83
N VAL A 123 9.16 -5.62 -13.19
CA VAL A 123 9.59 -4.45 -12.40
C VAL A 123 8.51 -3.38 -12.41
N TYR A 124 7.95 -3.06 -13.58
CA TYR A 124 6.86 -2.12 -13.72
C TYR A 124 5.65 -2.52 -12.87
N LEU A 125 5.19 -3.78 -13.02
CA LEU A 125 4.05 -4.30 -12.25
C LEU A 125 4.33 -4.26 -10.73
N ALA A 126 5.56 -4.59 -10.31
CA ALA A 126 5.94 -4.55 -8.92
C ALA A 126 5.93 -3.13 -8.36
N MET A 127 6.46 -2.16 -9.08
CA MET A 127 6.46 -0.75 -8.65
C MET A 127 5.04 -0.19 -8.61
N GLU A 128 4.21 -0.49 -9.61
CA GLU A 128 2.82 -0.04 -9.67
C GLU A 128 1.98 -0.63 -8.53
N SER A 129 2.20 -1.91 -8.17
CA SER A 129 1.50 -2.57 -7.06
C SER A 129 1.79 -1.97 -5.69
N THR A 130 2.82 -1.12 -5.57
CA THR A 130 3.23 -0.49 -4.30
C THR A 130 2.50 0.83 -4.05
N TYR A 131 1.83 1.39 -5.07
CA TYR A 131 1.04 2.60 -4.89
C TYR A 131 -0.21 2.31 -4.06
N ASP A 132 -0.48 3.21 -3.11
CA ASP A 132 -1.72 3.14 -2.34
C ASP A 132 -2.89 3.66 -3.18
N PRO A 133 -4.09 3.07 -3.05
CA PRO A 133 -5.28 3.57 -3.72
C PRO A 133 -5.64 4.96 -3.19
N VAL A 134 -6.03 5.84 -4.09
CA VAL A 134 -6.51 7.19 -3.79
C VAL A 134 -8.00 7.11 -3.45
N SER A 135 -8.45 7.90 -2.47
CA SER A 135 -9.87 7.99 -2.15
C SER A 135 -10.64 8.65 -3.30
N LEU A 136 -11.79 8.10 -3.66
CA LEU A 136 -12.69 8.72 -4.65
C LEU A 136 -13.23 10.08 -4.19
N TYR A 137 -13.26 10.31 -2.89
CA TYR A 137 -13.71 11.57 -2.28
C TYR A 137 -12.56 12.55 -1.98
N ASP A 138 -11.33 12.23 -2.38
CA ASP A 138 -10.24 13.19 -2.27
C ASP A 138 -10.48 14.36 -3.21
N PRO A 139 -10.38 15.61 -2.72
CA PRO A 139 -10.56 16.80 -3.55
C PRO A 139 -9.38 16.95 -4.52
N VAL A 140 -9.67 16.97 -5.80
CA VAL A 140 -8.67 17.24 -6.87
C VAL A 140 -8.44 18.74 -7.01
N TYR A 141 -9.52 19.52 -6.86
CA TYR A 141 -9.49 20.97 -6.99
C TYR A 141 -10.37 21.63 -5.93
N GLN A 142 -9.84 22.63 -5.25
CA GLN A 142 -10.50 23.36 -4.17
C GLN A 142 -10.24 24.85 -4.36
N ASP A 143 -11.14 25.54 -5.06
CA ASP A 143 -11.04 26.99 -5.30
C ASP A 143 -12.34 27.69 -4.87
N GLY A 144 -12.55 27.81 -3.56
CA GLY A 144 -13.60 28.63 -2.96
C GLY A 144 -15.06 28.24 -3.21
N GLY A 145 -15.32 27.15 -3.93
CA GLY A 145 -16.63 26.56 -4.20
C GLY A 145 -16.73 25.10 -3.72
N ASP A 146 -17.70 24.36 -4.23
CA ASP A 146 -17.81 22.92 -3.98
C ASP A 146 -16.57 22.21 -4.51
N ALA A 147 -15.95 21.39 -3.65
CA ALA A 147 -14.73 20.66 -4.02
C ALA A 147 -15.04 19.61 -5.11
N ILE A 148 -14.30 19.66 -6.22
CA ILE A 148 -14.35 18.63 -7.24
C ILE A 148 -13.54 17.42 -6.74
N CYS A 149 -14.20 16.29 -6.55
CA CYS A 149 -13.59 15.05 -6.09
C CYS A 149 -13.11 14.18 -7.27
N VAL A 150 -12.27 13.19 -6.97
CA VAL A 150 -11.78 12.21 -7.97
C VAL A 150 -12.96 11.50 -8.63
N ILE A 151 -14.04 11.18 -7.89
CA ILE A 151 -15.24 10.52 -8.40
C ILE A 151 -15.90 11.29 -9.55
N ASP A 152 -15.86 12.62 -9.51
CA ASP A 152 -16.49 13.49 -10.52
C ASP A 152 -15.73 13.44 -11.86
N GLN A 153 -14.47 12.95 -11.85
CA GLN A 153 -13.63 12.82 -13.04
C GLN A 153 -13.65 11.40 -13.63
N VAL A 154 -14.22 10.41 -12.89
CA VAL A 154 -14.28 9.02 -13.36
C VAL A 154 -15.40 8.86 -14.38
N GLN A 155 -15.03 8.56 -15.62
CA GLN A 155 -15.98 8.33 -16.70
C GLN A 155 -16.62 6.93 -16.56
N ASP A 156 -17.95 6.86 -16.70
CA ASP A 156 -18.66 5.59 -16.86
C ASP A 156 -18.54 5.09 -18.30
N ASN A 157 -17.68 4.10 -18.52
CA ASN A 157 -17.47 3.47 -19.83
C ASN A 157 -18.56 2.45 -20.20
N ALA A 158 -19.42 2.06 -19.25
CA ALA A 158 -20.49 1.08 -19.51
C ALA A 158 -21.65 1.68 -20.33
N VAL A 159 -21.83 2.99 -20.23
CA VAL A 159 -22.90 3.71 -20.94
C VAL A 159 -22.34 4.52 -22.09
N SER A 160 -22.17 3.88 -23.25
CA SER A 160 -21.87 4.60 -24.51
C SER A 160 -23.16 5.26 -25.01
N ALA A 161 -23.12 6.57 -25.27
CA ALA A 161 -24.25 7.29 -25.88
C ALA A 161 -24.70 6.66 -27.21
N ALA A 162 -23.75 6.11 -27.98
CA ALA A 162 -24.03 5.34 -29.22
C ALA A 162 -24.79 4.04 -28.92
N GLY A 163 -24.44 3.33 -27.84
CA GLY A 163 -25.15 2.11 -27.42
C GLY A 163 -26.59 2.40 -27.00
N TRP A 164 -26.82 3.49 -26.29
CA TRP A 164 -28.16 3.89 -25.83
C TRP A 164 -29.09 4.28 -26.99
N THR A 165 -28.61 5.10 -27.91
CA THR A 165 -29.35 5.48 -29.11
C THR A 165 -29.67 4.28 -29.99
N THR A 166 -28.74 3.34 -30.14
CA THR A 166 -28.94 2.09 -30.88
C THR A 166 -29.99 1.18 -30.22
N GLN A 167 -29.97 1.09 -28.90
CA GLN A 167 -31.03 0.32 -28.18
C GLN A 167 -32.43 0.92 -28.32
N ILE A 168 -32.56 2.25 -28.26
CA ILE A 168 -33.84 2.92 -28.50
C ILE A 168 -34.31 2.71 -29.94
N ALA A 169 -33.41 2.86 -30.91
CA ALA A 169 -33.72 2.65 -32.32
C ALA A 169 -34.19 1.19 -32.58
N LEU A 170 -33.47 0.23 -32.00
CA LEU A 170 -33.81 -1.20 -32.09
C LEU A 170 -35.17 -1.48 -31.44
N LYS A 171 -35.42 -0.96 -30.24
CA LYS A 171 -36.71 -1.12 -29.53
C LYS A 171 -37.88 -0.52 -30.32
N ASN A 172 -37.70 0.62 -30.96
CA ASN A 172 -38.67 1.27 -31.80
C ASN A 172 -38.90 0.49 -33.12
N ALA A 173 -37.83 -0.10 -33.70
CA ALA A 173 -37.95 -0.93 -34.89
C ALA A 173 -38.75 -2.22 -34.61
N ILE A 174 -38.40 -2.91 -33.50
CA ILE A 174 -39.15 -4.14 -33.06
C ILE A 174 -40.61 -3.83 -32.78
N GLY A 175 -40.94 -2.67 -32.17
CA GLY A 175 -42.32 -2.27 -31.90
C GLY A 175 -43.15 -1.90 -33.14
N ARG A 176 -42.51 -1.83 -34.33
CA ARG A 176 -43.19 -1.62 -35.62
C ARG A 176 -43.41 -2.90 -36.44
N LEU A 177 -42.83 -4.02 -35.98
CA LEU A 177 -43.04 -5.31 -36.62
C LEU A 177 -44.42 -5.87 -36.23
N ASP A 178 -45.12 -6.46 -37.20
CA ASP A 178 -46.41 -7.15 -36.98
C ASP A 178 -46.18 -8.51 -36.30
N GLU A 179 -47.22 -9.02 -35.60
CA GLU A 179 -47.15 -10.31 -34.84
C GLU A 179 -46.75 -11.54 -35.66
N ARG A 180 -46.58 -11.40 -36.98
CA ARG A 180 -46.20 -12.48 -37.91
C ARG A 180 -44.79 -12.31 -38.54
N GLU A 181 -44.10 -11.27 -38.21
CA GLU A 181 -42.70 -11.02 -38.62
C GLU A 181 -41.73 -11.15 -37.43
#